data_94f8e867552d320d58ac7b99473f2fd4
#
_entry.id   94f8e867552d320d58ac7b99473f2fd4
#
_cell.length_a   1.000
_cell.length_b   1.000
_cell.length_c   1.000
_cell.angle_alpha   90.00
_cell.angle_beta   90.00
_cell.angle_gamma   90.00
#
_symmetry.space_group_name_H-M   'P 1'
#
loop_
_entity.id
_entity.type
_entity.pdbx_description
1 polymer ?
#
loop_
_entity_poly.entity_id
_entity_poly.type
_entity_poly.pdbx_seq_one_letter_code
_entity_poly.pdbx_strand_id
1 'polypeptide(L)'
;MTETETASQPLIQQLPHATRMSYRIRRGEQGVLTFEPYKSALLPLWRFRTLPIAQKSAADLWQKFEAYDVEGDFVGMDMTRKFIQMGMTRAKRYANHAGGRKYRKGTREELPKSEGHVDKGEKEAASRVFREVWLRCREHEGYQRRKRAFLEEQRVWDGLEGGKGGAASGRLLRST
;
A
#
# COMPACT_ATOMS: atom_id res chain seq x y z
N MET A 1 -43.16 -1.29 21.85
CA MET A 1 -41.79 -1.04 22.32
C MET A 1 -40.86 -1.89 21.50
N THR A 2 -40.31 -1.34 20.46
CA THR A 2 -39.36 -2.01 19.57
C THR A 2 -37.97 -1.53 19.96
N GLU A 3 -37.22 -2.42 20.59
CA GLU A 3 -35.82 -2.20 20.89
C GLU A 3 -35.03 -2.17 19.58
N THR A 4 -34.49 -1.01 19.26
CA THR A 4 -33.55 -0.84 18.18
C THR A 4 -32.23 -1.43 18.60
N GLU A 5 -31.95 -2.64 18.11
CA GLU A 5 -30.65 -3.27 18.22
C GLU A 5 -29.62 -2.40 17.49
N THR A 6 -28.88 -1.62 18.27
CA THR A 6 -27.72 -0.88 17.76
C THR A 6 -26.65 -1.91 17.45
N ALA A 7 -26.51 -2.26 16.17
CA ALA A 7 -25.42 -3.09 15.71
C ALA A 7 -24.11 -2.40 16.06
N SER A 8 -23.44 -2.89 17.07
CA SER A 8 -22.08 -2.50 17.44
C SER A 8 -21.18 -2.77 16.23
N GLN A 9 -20.69 -1.70 15.59
CA GLN A 9 -19.64 -1.83 14.60
C GLN A 9 -18.44 -2.53 15.28
N PRO A 10 -17.80 -3.50 14.61
CA PRO A 10 -16.65 -4.15 15.21
C PRO A 10 -15.58 -3.10 15.52
N LEU A 11 -15.17 -3.03 16.78
CA LEU A 11 -14.03 -2.23 17.21
C LEU A 11 -12.86 -2.62 16.31
N ILE A 12 -12.39 -1.66 15.50
CA ILE A 12 -11.24 -1.87 14.64
C ILE A 12 -10.08 -2.22 15.55
N GLN A 13 -9.62 -3.44 15.41
CA GLN A 13 -8.51 -3.96 16.20
C GLN A 13 -7.25 -3.23 15.72
N GLN A 14 -6.85 -2.20 16.45
CA GLN A 14 -5.59 -1.51 16.17
C GLN A 14 -4.46 -2.52 16.23
N LEU A 15 -3.56 -2.48 15.26
CA LEU A 15 -2.37 -3.32 15.27
C LEU A 15 -1.57 -3.14 16.57
N PRO A 16 -0.99 -4.21 17.12
CA PRO A 16 -0.02 -4.08 18.18
C PRO A 16 1.08 -3.07 17.81
N HIS A 17 1.50 -2.25 18.76
CA HIS A 17 2.44 -1.16 18.52
C HIS A 17 3.74 -1.64 17.81
N ALA A 18 4.33 -2.74 18.26
CA ALA A 18 5.51 -3.33 17.65
C ALA A 18 5.27 -3.73 16.18
N THR A 19 4.11 -4.32 15.88
CA THR A 19 3.72 -4.69 14.52
C THR A 19 3.56 -3.43 13.65
N ARG A 20 2.91 -2.40 14.17
CA ARG A 20 2.75 -1.13 13.47
C ARG A 20 4.10 -0.48 13.20
N MET A 21 5.03 -0.50 14.15
CA MET A 21 6.38 0.04 13.99
C MET A 21 7.26 -0.80 13.05
N SER A 22 6.93 -2.05 12.80
CA SER A 22 7.63 -2.88 11.80
C SER A 22 7.30 -2.52 10.36
N TYR A 23 6.19 -1.80 10.13
CA TYR A 23 5.81 -1.34 8.80
C TYR A 23 6.81 -0.30 8.29
N ARG A 24 7.35 -0.52 7.08
CA ARG A 24 8.28 0.44 6.46
C ARG A 24 7.65 1.07 5.21
N ILE A 25 7.70 2.40 5.16
CA ILE A 25 7.36 3.12 3.94
C ILE A 25 8.51 2.88 2.96
N ARG A 26 8.27 2.01 1.98
CA ARG A 26 9.25 1.69 0.96
C ARG A 26 8.99 2.50 -0.29
N ARG A 27 9.98 2.54 -1.17
CA ARG A 27 9.85 3.22 -2.46
C ARG A 27 8.75 2.57 -3.31
N GLY A 28 7.89 3.40 -3.87
CA GLY A 28 6.84 2.95 -4.76
C GLY A 28 5.81 2.04 -4.07
N GLU A 29 5.58 0.89 -4.68
CA GLU A 29 4.64 -0.13 -4.23
C GLU A 29 5.31 -1.33 -3.52
N GLN A 30 6.60 -1.24 -3.22
CA GLN A 30 7.33 -2.35 -2.61
C GLN A 30 6.70 -2.77 -1.28
N GLY A 31 6.54 -4.09 -1.10
CA GLY A 31 5.98 -4.67 0.11
C GLY A 31 4.46 -4.66 0.20
N VAL A 32 3.75 -4.17 -0.84
CA VAL A 32 2.28 -4.08 -0.84
C VAL A 32 1.56 -5.41 -0.65
N LEU A 33 2.16 -6.50 -1.09
CA LEU A 33 1.57 -7.84 -0.99
C LEU A 33 2.07 -8.66 0.22
N THR A 34 2.73 -8.03 1.18
CA THR A 34 3.38 -8.73 2.29
C THR A 34 2.91 -8.32 3.68
N PHE A 35 2.11 -7.26 3.82
CA PHE A 35 1.73 -6.72 5.11
C PHE A 35 0.25 -6.92 5.42
N GLU A 36 -0.04 -7.75 6.42
CA GLU A 36 -1.39 -8.03 6.90
C GLU A 36 -1.76 -7.14 8.10
N PRO A 37 -3.05 -6.89 8.33
CA PRO A 37 -4.25 -7.39 7.65
C PRO A 37 -4.64 -6.63 6.38
N TYR A 38 -3.89 -5.60 6.02
CA TYR A 38 -4.24 -4.68 4.92
C TYR A 38 -4.22 -5.34 3.56
N LYS A 39 -3.25 -6.21 3.29
CA LYS A 39 -3.22 -6.96 2.03
C LYS A 39 -4.52 -7.71 1.79
N SER A 40 -4.98 -8.48 2.76
CA SER A 40 -6.21 -9.27 2.63
C SER A 40 -7.47 -8.41 2.53
N ALA A 41 -7.47 -7.23 3.16
CA ALA A 41 -8.58 -6.28 3.07
C ALA A 41 -8.63 -5.54 1.72
N LEU A 42 -7.49 -5.21 1.13
CA LEU A 42 -7.39 -4.33 -0.04
C LEU A 42 -7.30 -5.10 -1.36
N LEU A 43 -6.64 -6.26 -1.37
CA LEU A 43 -6.43 -7.05 -2.58
C LEU A 43 -7.74 -7.40 -3.33
N PRO A 44 -8.86 -7.75 -2.67
CA PRO A 44 -10.13 -8.01 -3.35
C PRO A 44 -10.69 -6.79 -4.11
N LEU A 45 -10.36 -5.58 -3.69
CA LEU A 45 -10.81 -4.34 -4.32
C LEU A 45 -9.96 -3.96 -5.54
N TRP A 46 -8.76 -4.48 -5.64
CA TRP A 46 -7.79 -4.13 -6.66
C TRP A 46 -8.07 -4.89 -7.96
N ARG A 47 -8.55 -4.17 -8.98
CA ARG A 47 -8.93 -4.72 -10.30
C ARG A 47 -8.66 -3.68 -11.38
N PHE A 48 -8.21 -4.11 -12.57
CA PHE A 48 -7.93 -3.20 -13.68
C PHE A 48 -8.16 -3.83 -15.07
N ARG A 49 -8.97 -4.87 -15.15
CA ARG A 49 -9.19 -5.63 -16.40
C ARG A 49 -9.76 -4.76 -17.51
N THR A 50 -10.78 -3.96 -17.21
CA THR A 50 -11.42 -3.02 -18.11
C THR A 50 -11.45 -1.63 -17.50
N LEU A 51 -11.72 -0.59 -18.30
CA LEU A 51 -11.81 0.78 -17.79
C LEU A 51 -12.90 0.93 -16.70
N PRO A 52 -14.15 0.47 -16.88
CA PRO A 52 -15.16 0.56 -15.83
C PRO A 52 -14.76 -0.19 -14.55
N ILE A 53 -14.13 -1.35 -14.66
CA ILE A 53 -13.62 -2.11 -13.52
C ILE A 53 -12.51 -1.34 -12.80
N ALA A 54 -11.60 -0.73 -13.55
CA ALA A 54 -10.53 0.11 -12.98
C ALA A 54 -11.08 1.35 -12.27
N GLN A 55 -12.09 2.00 -12.84
CA GLN A 55 -12.78 3.14 -12.24
C GLN A 55 -13.44 2.77 -10.92
N LYS A 56 -14.16 1.64 -10.89
CA LYS A 56 -14.75 1.13 -9.64
C LYS A 56 -13.68 0.78 -8.62
N SER A 57 -12.64 0.07 -9.01
CA SER A 57 -11.52 -0.30 -8.14
C SER A 57 -10.85 0.92 -7.51
N ALA A 58 -10.55 1.93 -8.31
CA ALA A 58 -9.94 3.18 -7.83
C ALA A 58 -10.86 3.92 -6.86
N ALA A 59 -12.17 3.95 -7.12
CA ALA A 59 -13.15 4.56 -6.23
C ALA A 59 -13.28 3.80 -4.90
N ASP A 60 -13.35 2.48 -4.93
CA ASP A 60 -13.43 1.62 -3.73
C ASP A 60 -12.16 1.77 -2.87
N LEU A 61 -10.99 1.79 -3.50
CA LEU A 61 -9.71 2.01 -2.80
C LEU A 61 -9.62 3.43 -2.22
N TRP A 62 -10.11 4.44 -2.93
CA TRP A 62 -10.18 5.79 -2.38
C TRP A 62 -11.06 5.85 -1.11
N GLN A 63 -12.23 5.21 -1.12
CA GLN A 63 -13.08 5.13 0.07
C GLN A 63 -12.38 4.46 1.24
N LYS A 64 -11.60 3.40 0.99
CA LYS A 64 -10.78 2.75 2.03
C LYS A 64 -9.69 3.68 2.57
N PHE A 65 -9.05 4.45 1.70
CA PHE A 65 -8.06 5.43 2.10
C PHE A 65 -8.66 6.48 3.06
N GLU A 66 -9.83 7.02 2.72
CA GLU A 66 -10.54 7.97 3.57
C GLU A 66 -11.01 7.35 4.89
N ALA A 67 -11.49 6.10 4.86
CA ALA A 67 -11.89 5.39 6.07
C ALA A 67 -10.71 5.21 7.03
N TYR A 68 -9.54 4.84 6.54
CA TYR A 68 -8.33 4.75 7.35
C TYR A 68 -7.87 6.11 7.90
N ASP A 69 -8.09 7.21 7.18
CA ASP A 69 -7.84 8.55 7.72
C ASP A 69 -8.76 8.85 8.90
N VAL A 70 -10.06 8.57 8.78
CA VAL A 70 -11.03 8.74 9.88
C VAL A 70 -10.63 7.91 11.11
N GLU A 71 -10.11 6.70 10.90
CA GLU A 71 -9.66 5.80 11.96
C GLU A 71 -8.29 6.20 12.54
N GLY A 72 -7.59 7.13 11.93
CA GLY A 72 -6.23 7.50 12.31
C GLY A 72 -5.17 6.46 11.95
N ASP A 73 -5.47 5.55 11.03
CA ASP A 73 -4.61 4.45 10.63
C ASP A 73 -3.73 4.83 9.42
N PHE A 74 -2.55 5.38 9.71
CA PHE A 74 -1.60 5.74 8.67
C PHE A 74 -1.13 4.53 7.85
N VAL A 75 -0.91 3.37 8.48
CA VAL A 75 -0.45 2.17 7.76
C VAL A 75 -1.50 1.73 6.75
N GLY A 76 -2.78 1.76 7.12
CA GLY A 76 -3.89 1.50 6.21
C GLY A 76 -3.92 2.48 5.04
N MET A 77 -3.73 3.77 5.31
CA MET A 77 -3.66 4.79 4.26
C MET A 77 -2.49 4.54 3.29
N ASP A 78 -1.30 4.26 3.80
CA ASP A 78 -0.12 4.04 2.94
C ASP A 78 -0.21 2.73 2.16
N MET A 79 -0.71 1.67 2.76
CA MET A 79 -0.99 0.42 2.06
C MET A 79 -2.00 0.61 0.92
N THR A 80 -3.06 1.39 1.15
CA THR A 80 -4.06 1.71 0.12
C THR A 80 -3.44 2.52 -1.01
N ARG A 81 -2.64 3.53 -0.69
CA ARG A 81 -1.86 4.29 -1.68
C ARG A 81 -0.99 3.39 -2.55
N LYS A 82 -0.32 2.39 -1.94
CA LYS A 82 0.51 1.42 -2.67
C LYS A 82 -0.32 0.53 -3.60
N PHE A 83 -1.51 0.08 -3.19
CA PHE A 83 -2.42 -0.66 -4.06
C PHE A 83 -2.88 0.17 -5.25
N ILE A 84 -3.21 1.45 -5.04
CA ILE A 84 -3.58 2.37 -6.11
C ILE A 84 -2.38 2.56 -7.07
N GLN A 85 -1.18 2.76 -6.54
CA GLN A 85 0.03 2.86 -7.35
C GLN A 85 0.30 1.59 -8.15
N MET A 86 0.09 0.41 -7.57
CA MET A 86 0.22 -0.87 -8.26
C MET A 86 -0.82 -0.99 -9.40
N GLY A 87 -2.03 -0.47 -9.22
CA GLY A 87 -3.02 -0.37 -10.30
C GLY A 87 -2.51 0.44 -11.47
N MET A 88 -1.92 1.61 -11.20
CA MET A 88 -1.31 2.46 -12.21
C MET A 88 -0.16 1.76 -12.95
N THR A 89 0.79 1.18 -12.22
CA THR A 89 1.99 0.58 -12.83
C THR A 89 1.68 -0.71 -13.57
N ARG A 90 0.77 -1.54 -13.06
CA ARG A 90 0.35 -2.77 -13.73
C ARG A 90 -0.46 -2.50 -14.98
N ALA A 91 -1.45 -1.61 -14.94
CA ALA A 91 -2.19 -1.21 -16.11
C ALA A 91 -1.25 -0.63 -17.20
N LYS A 92 -0.27 0.20 -16.81
CA LYS A 92 0.74 0.72 -17.73
C LYS A 92 1.61 -0.38 -18.33
N ARG A 93 1.96 -1.40 -17.56
CA ARG A 93 2.68 -2.58 -18.07
C ARG A 93 1.88 -3.31 -19.14
N TYR A 94 0.59 -3.55 -18.92
CA TYR A 94 -0.29 -4.18 -19.90
C TYR A 94 -0.51 -3.31 -21.15
N ALA A 95 -0.50 -1.98 -20.99
CA ALA A 95 -0.54 -1.06 -22.13
C ALA A 95 0.74 -1.10 -22.98
N ASN A 96 1.90 -1.23 -22.33
CA ASN A 96 3.20 -1.24 -23.01
C ASN A 96 3.60 -2.61 -23.54
N HIS A 97 3.09 -3.68 -22.97
CA HIS A 97 3.44 -5.06 -23.32
C HIS A 97 2.17 -5.91 -23.35
N ALA A 98 1.78 -6.39 -24.53
CA ALA A 98 0.63 -7.27 -24.70
C ALA A 98 0.74 -8.46 -23.74
N GLY A 99 -0.32 -8.75 -22.98
CA GLY A 99 -0.31 -9.79 -21.95
C GLY A 99 0.53 -9.48 -20.71
N GLY A 100 1.04 -8.25 -20.56
CA GLY A 100 1.74 -7.78 -19.36
C GLY A 100 3.16 -8.33 -19.18
N ARG A 101 3.72 -9.02 -20.17
CA ARG A 101 5.06 -9.57 -20.11
C ARG A 101 6.11 -8.53 -20.49
N LYS A 102 6.77 -7.97 -19.48
CA LYS A 102 7.79 -6.94 -19.65
C LYS A 102 9.18 -7.54 -19.97
N TYR A 103 9.50 -8.70 -19.44
CA TYR A 103 10.82 -9.33 -19.56
C TYR A 103 10.76 -10.65 -20.31
N ARG A 104 11.84 -10.99 -21.03
CA ARG A 104 12.04 -12.32 -21.63
C ARG A 104 12.07 -13.36 -20.52
N LYS A 105 11.39 -14.50 -20.73
CA LYS A 105 11.31 -15.59 -19.76
C LYS A 105 12.70 -16.03 -19.29
N GLY A 106 12.90 -16.06 -17.99
CA GLY A 106 14.18 -16.50 -17.38
C GLY A 106 15.31 -15.47 -17.41
N THR A 107 15.06 -14.25 -17.89
CA THR A 107 16.06 -13.17 -17.96
C THR A 107 15.52 -11.86 -17.41
N ARG A 108 16.39 -10.86 -17.28
CA ARG A 108 16.00 -9.45 -16.98
C ARG A 108 16.01 -8.58 -18.25
N GLU A 109 16.13 -9.20 -19.42
CA GLU A 109 16.08 -8.48 -20.69
C GLU A 109 14.67 -7.96 -20.95
N GLU A 110 14.54 -6.66 -21.07
CA GLU A 110 13.24 -6.01 -21.32
C GLU A 110 12.82 -6.25 -22.78
N LEU A 111 11.60 -6.73 -22.96
CA LEU A 111 10.99 -6.91 -24.27
C LEU A 111 10.64 -5.56 -24.90
N PRO A 112 10.66 -5.44 -26.24
CA PRO A 112 10.15 -4.26 -26.93
C PRO A 112 8.70 -3.96 -26.53
N LYS A 113 8.34 -2.68 -26.50
CA LYS A 113 6.95 -2.29 -26.28
C LYS A 113 6.08 -2.78 -27.43
N SER A 114 4.92 -3.33 -27.10
CA SER A 114 3.93 -3.72 -28.09
C SER A 114 3.20 -2.48 -28.63
N GLU A 115 2.97 -2.46 -29.94
CA GLU A 115 2.20 -1.40 -30.59
C GLU A 115 0.91 -1.97 -31.17
N GLY A 116 -0.20 -1.21 -31.06
CA GLY A 116 -1.45 -1.51 -31.74
C GLY A 116 -2.21 -2.76 -31.28
N HIS A 117 -1.92 -3.34 -30.12
CA HIS A 117 -2.75 -4.42 -29.59
C HIS A 117 -4.09 -3.90 -29.07
N VAL A 118 -5.14 -4.74 -29.14
CA VAL A 118 -6.55 -4.36 -29.00
C VAL A 118 -6.89 -3.59 -27.73
N ASP A 119 -6.32 -3.97 -26.59
CA ASP A 119 -6.64 -3.39 -25.28
C ASP A 119 -5.65 -2.32 -24.81
N LYS A 120 -4.69 -1.91 -25.65
CA LYS A 120 -3.67 -0.92 -25.28
C LYS A 120 -4.27 0.39 -24.78
N GLY A 121 -5.20 0.97 -25.54
CA GLY A 121 -5.85 2.25 -25.18
C GLY A 121 -6.66 2.15 -23.89
N GLU A 122 -7.36 1.05 -23.69
CA GLU A 122 -8.12 0.80 -22.45
C GLU A 122 -7.20 0.65 -21.24
N LYS A 123 -6.07 -0.04 -21.38
CA LYS A 123 -5.08 -0.17 -20.31
C LYS A 123 -4.39 1.15 -19.98
N GLU A 124 -4.13 1.98 -20.98
CA GLU A 124 -3.63 3.35 -20.76
C GLU A 124 -4.65 4.22 -20.02
N ALA A 125 -5.93 4.12 -20.36
CA ALA A 125 -7.00 4.83 -19.67
C ALA A 125 -7.14 4.35 -18.22
N ALA A 126 -7.09 3.04 -17.96
CA ALA A 126 -7.08 2.48 -16.62
C ALA A 126 -5.89 2.98 -15.79
N SER A 127 -4.70 3.02 -16.38
CA SER A 127 -3.51 3.56 -15.71
C SER A 127 -3.69 5.03 -15.29
N ARG A 128 -4.28 5.86 -16.17
CA ARG A 128 -4.58 7.27 -15.85
C ARG A 128 -5.57 7.41 -14.69
N VAL A 129 -6.61 6.58 -14.65
CA VAL A 129 -7.60 6.57 -13.54
C VAL A 129 -6.90 6.34 -12.20
N PHE A 130 -6.06 5.31 -12.09
CA PHE A 130 -5.30 5.05 -10.87
C PHE A 130 -4.29 6.17 -10.56
N ARG A 131 -3.66 6.75 -11.57
CA ARG A 131 -2.70 7.84 -11.39
C ARG A 131 -3.35 9.07 -10.75
N GLU A 132 -4.52 9.46 -11.18
CA GLU A 132 -5.26 10.59 -10.61
C GLU A 132 -5.57 10.36 -9.13
N VAL A 133 -6.05 9.18 -8.75
CA VAL A 133 -6.34 8.84 -7.36
C VAL A 133 -5.05 8.74 -6.54
N TRP A 134 -3.98 8.19 -7.10
CA TRP A 134 -2.67 8.15 -6.45
C TRP A 134 -2.12 9.55 -6.13
N LEU A 135 -2.27 10.51 -7.04
CA LEU A 135 -1.88 11.89 -6.79
C LEU A 135 -2.72 12.50 -5.66
N ARG A 136 -4.03 12.27 -5.63
CA ARG A 136 -4.91 12.70 -4.54
C ARG A 136 -4.47 12.14 -3.19
N CYS A 137 -4.09 10.87 -3.12
CA CYS A 137 -3.54 10.28 -1.90
C CYS A 137 -2.30 11.02 -1.41
N ARG A 138 -1.37 11.33 -2.31
CA ARG A 138 -0.11 12.00 -1.96
C ARG A 138 -0.32 13.45 -1.50
N GLU A 139 -1.27 14.14 -2.05
CA GLU A 139 -1.61 15.54 -1.73
C GLU A 139 -2.54 15.66 -0.52
N HIS A 140 -3.09 14.54 -0.04
CA HIS A 140 -4.04 14.54 1.06
C HIS A 140 -3.39 15.01 2.37
N GLU A 141 -3.93 16.08 2.96
CA GLU A 141 -3.35 16.69 4.17
C GLU A 141 -3.28 15.73 5.36
N GLY A 142 -4.33 14.95 5.58
CA GLY A 142 -4.36 13.92 6.63
C GLY A 142 -3.27 12.89 6.44
N TYR A 143 -3.06 12.43 5.20
CA TYR A 143 -1.98 11.49 4.88
C TYR A 143 -0.60 12.08 5.17
N GLN A 144 -0.34 13.30 4.74
CA GLN A 144 0.96 13.95 4.96
C GLN A 144 1.23 14.20 6.45
N ARG A 145 0.21 14.66 7.19
CA ARG A 145 0.32 14.89 8.65
C ARG A 145 0.60 13.59 9.39
N ARG A 146 -0.16 12.53 9.10
CA ARG A 146 0.01 11.22 9.74
C ARG A 146 1.32 10.55 9.36
N LYS A 147 1.77 10.74 8.13
CA LYS A 147 3.09 10.26 7.68
C LYS A 147 4.22 10.86 8.51
N ARG A 148 4.20 12.18 8.72
CA ARG A 148 5.22 12.84 9.56
C ARG A 148 5.20 12.30 10.99
N ALA A 149 4.02 12.20 11.59
CA ALA A 149 3.86 11.67 12.94
C ALA A 149 4.33 10.22 13.06
N PHE A 150 3.98 9.37 12.09
CA PHE A 150 4.40 7.97 12.04
C PHE A 150 5.92 7.82 11.93
N LEU A 151 6.56 8.58 11.07
CA LEU A 151 8.02 8.55 10.90
C LEU A 151 8.76 9.00 12.17
N GLU A 152 8.25 10.01 12.86
CA GLU A 152 8.83 10.45 14.12
C GLU A 152 8.65 9.39 15.22
N GLU A 153 7.48 8.80 15.35
CA GLU A 153 7.23 7.70 16.27
C GLU A 153 8.13 6.50 16.00
N GLN A 154 8.29 6.14 14.72
CA GLN A 154 9.17 5.05 14.29
C GLN A 154 10.64 5.34 14.57
N ARG A 155 11.09 6.58 14.39
CA ARG A 155 12.45 7.00 14.74
C ARG A 155 12.73 6.81 16.24
N VAL A 156 11.79 7.19 17.10
CA VAL A 156 11.91 6.99 18.55
C VAL A 156 11.94 5.50 18.89
N TRP A 157 11.04 4.72 18.31
CA TRP A 157 10.99 3.27 18.48
C TRP A 157 12.30 2.58 18.09
N ASP A 158 12.83 2.87 16.92
CA ASP A 158 14.06 2.30 16.42
C ASP A 158 15.26 2.66 17.31
N GLY A 159 15.30 3.88 17.86
CA GLY A 159 16.31 4.30 18.82
C GLY A 159 16.29 3.50 20.12
N LEU A 160 15.09 3.18 20.65
CA LEU A 160 14.93 2.37 21.86
C LEU A 160 15.32 0.91 21.63
N GLU A 161 14.93 0.32 20.49
CA GLU A 161 15.29 -1.06 20.15
C GLU A 161 16.78 -1.21 19.84
N GLY A 162 17.40 -0.25 19.16
CA GLY A 162 18.83 -0.22 18.91
C GLY A 162 19.67 -0.11 20.20
N GLY A 163 19.15 0.62 21.20
CA GLY A 163 19.77 0.71 22.53
C GLY A 163 19.76 -0.59 23.32
N LYS A 164 18.71 -1.44 23.14
CA LYS A 164 18.64 -2.76 23.79
C LYS A 164 19.64 -3.77 23.22
N GLY A 165 19.93 -3.68 21.91
CA GLY A 165 20.93 -4.54 21.25
C GLY A 165 22.36 -4.24 21.65
N GLY A 166 22.68 -2.99 22.02
CA GLY A 166 24.02 -2.58 22.48
C GLY A 166 24.35 -3.01 23.92
N ALA A 167 23.33 -3.20 24.77
CA ALA A 167 23.54 -3.57 26.16
C ALA A 167 23.83 -5.07 26.37
N ALA A 168 23.47 -5.93 25.41
CA ALA A 168 23.69 -7.37 25.51
C ALA A 168 25.10 -7.84 25.07
N SER A 169 25.87 -6.98 24.40
CA SER A 169 27.21 -7.34 23.88
C SER A 169 28.38 -6.92 24.80
N GLY A 170 28.11 -6.34 25.97
CA GLY A 170 29.10 -5.70 26.83
C GLY A 170 29.54 -6.49 28.08
N ARG A 171 29.22 -7.80 28.20
CA ARG A 171 29.60 -8.53 29.39
C ARG A 171 30.04 -9.96 29.14
N LEU A 172 31.20 -10.11 28.50
CA LEU A 172 31.98 -11.34 28.56
C LEU A 172 33.44 -11.06 28.19
N LEU A 173 34.21 -10.53 29.11
CA LEU A 173 35.66 -10.69 29.18
C LEU A 173 36.18 -10.12 30.53
N ARG A 174 36.61 -10.99 31.38
CA ARG A 174 37.69 -10.97 32.37
C ARG A 174 37.30 -11.67 33.68
N SER A 175 37.70 -12.88 33.76
CA SER A 175 38.33 -13.41 34.99
C SER A 175 39.33 -14.48 34.55
N THR A 176 40.54 -14.19 34.80
CA THR A 176 41.72 -15.07 34.80
C THR A 176 41.56 -16.21 35.77
#